data_acf34d82a5054e72a0d33e808fcfb4e9
#
_entry.id   acf34d82a5054e72a0d33e808fcfb4e9
#
_cell.length_a   1.000
_cell.length_b   1.000
_cell.length_c   1.000
_cell.angle_alpha   90.00
_cell.angle_beta   90.00
_cell.angle_gamma   90.00
#
_symmetry.space_group_name_H-M   'P 1'
#
loop_
_entity.id
_entity.type
_entity.pdbx_description
1 polymer ?
#
loop_
_entity_poly.entity_id
_entity_poly.type
_entity_poly.pdbx_seq_one_letter_code
_entity_poly.pdbx_strand_id
1 'polypeptide(L)'
;IIDKAIICFSKSNYTSLRSVHLMAQSAYKFVEMKKNQLLQIFSKNSDIESSNQARQSFPMTYAPNGYVDIVRTQLIKNNILHGDNVYGFLTKIVYDIDTDEDFNLIEYYLKKNPELSARLFE
;
A
#
# COMPACT_ATOMS: atom_id res chain seq x y z
N ILE A 1 -10.01 5.74 11.81
CA ILE A 1 -8.67 5.45 11.27
C ILE A 1 -7.95 6.77 11.02
N ILE A 2 -8.55 7.72 10.31
CA ILE A 2 -7.97 9.03 9.97
C ILE A 2 -7.52 9.78 11.25
N ASP A 3 -8.36 9.88 12.27
CA ASP A 3 -8.00 10.54 13.53
C ASP A 3 -6.77 9.91 14.19
N LYS A 4 -6.66 8.57 14.13
CA LYS A 4 -5.47 7.87 14.65
C LYS A 4 -4.22 8.23 13.86
N ALA A 5 -4.31 8.34 12.54
CA ALA A 5 -3.19 8.74 11.70
C ALA A 5 -2.76 10.17 12.02
N ILE A 6 -3.70 11.11 12.19
CA ILE A 6 -3.44 12.51 12.56
C ILE A 6 -2.75 12.57 13.91
N ILE A 7 -3.26 11.87 14.93
CA ILE A 7 -2.66 11.85 16.28
C ILE A 7 -1.25 11.27 16.23
N CYS A 8 -1.05 10.18 15.49
CA CYS A 8 0.26 9.56 15.36
C CYS A 8 1.26 10.50 14.67
N PHE A 9 0.85 11.14 13.58
CA PHE A 9 1.69 12.04 12.83
C PHE A 9 2.03 13.33 13.59
N SER A 10 1.05 13.92 14.28
CA SER A 10 1.24 15.18 15.03
C SER A 10 2.28 15.07 16.14
N LYS A 11 2.45 13.88 16.72
CA LYS A 11 3.42 13.57 17.78
C LYS A 11 4.78 13.11 17.24
N SER A 12 4.97 13.08 15.93
CA SER A 12 6.16 12.54 15.29
C SER A 12 7.02 13.63 14.66
N ASN A 13 8.29 13.30 14.39
CA ASN A 13 9.23 14.14 13.65
C ASN A 13 9.31 13.76 12.15
N TYR A 14 8.38 12.95 11.66
CA TYR A 14 8.32 12.57 10.26
C TYR A 14 7.88 13.74 9.38
N THR A 15 8.35 13.76 8.14
CA THR A 15 8.01 14.79 7.14
C THR A 15 6.64 14.57 6.54
N SER A 16 6.27 13.30 6.39
CA SER A 16 4.93 12.87 5.95
C SER A 16 4.55 11.53 6.56
N LEU A 17 3.29 11.17 6.45
CA LEU A 17 2.74 9.86 6.79
C LEU A 17 2.03 9.33 5.56
N ARG A 18 2.23 8.07 5.26
CA ARG A 18 1.56 7.36 4.16
C ARG A 18 0.96 6.05 4.64
N SER A 19 -0.32 5.83 4.34
CA SER A 19 -0.97 4.57 4.67
C SER A 19 -0.48 3.45 3.76
N VAL A 20 -0.26 2.29 4.39
CA VAL A 20 0.23 1.08 3.71
C VAL A 20 -0.50 -0.14 4.26
N HIS A 21 -0.59 -1.21 3.47
CA HIS A 21 -1.00 -2.52 3.95
C HIS A 21 0.07 -3.57 3.67
N LEU A 22 0.08 -4.64 4.46
CA LEU A 22 0.98 -5.78 4.26
C LEU A 22 0.61 -6.48 2.96
N MET A 23 1.58 -6.67 2.08
CA MET A 23 1.40 -7.40 0.83
C MET A 23 1.22 -8.90 1.10
N ALA A 24 0.28 -9.53 0.39
CA ALA A 24 0.09 -10.98 0.42
C ALA A 24 1.31 -11.74 -0.11
N GLN A 25 2.00 -11.16 -1.08
CA GLN A 25 3.25 -11.68 -1.64
C GLN A 25 4.34 -10.63 -1.54
N SER A 26 5.56 -11.03 -1.19
CA SER A 26 6.68 -10.10 -1.10
C SER A 26 6.99 -9.48 -2.46
N ALA A 27 7.23 -8.17 -2.49
CA ALA A 27 7.64 -7.46 -3.69
C ALA A 27 8.96 -7.99 -4.30
N TYR A 28 9.80 -8.61 -3.48
CA TYR A 28 11.05 -9.24 -3.93
C TYR A 28 10.83 -10.45 -4.86
N LYS A 29 9.60 -10.93 -4.98
CA LYS A 29 9.21 -12.01 -5.93
C LYS A 29 8.68 -11.47 -7.26
N PHE A 30 8.52 -10.16 -7.40
CA PHE A 30 7.97 -9.56 -8.60
C PHE A 30 9.01 -9.48 -9.72
N VAL A 31 8.52 -9.61 -10.93
CA VAL A 31 9.34 -9.60 -12.15
C VAL A 31 8.80 -8.56 -13.13
N GLU A 32 9.67 -8.00 -13.94
CA GLU A 32 9.31 -7.21 -15.11
C GLU A 32 9.47 -8.06 -16.39
N MET A 33 8.75 -7.69 -17.44
CA MET A 33 8.88 -8.36 -18.74
C MET A 33 9.47 -7.40 -19.77
N LYS A 34 10.61 -7.80 -20.37
CA LYS A 34 11.21 -7.08 -21.51
C LYS A 34 11.34 -8.04 -22.70
N LYS A 35 10.68 -7.74 -23.81
CA LYS A 35 10.74 -8.57 -25.03
C LYS A 35 10.53 -10.07 -24.77
N ASN A 36 9.48 -10.42 -24.00
CA ASN A 36 9.13 -11.78 -23.58
C ASN A 36 10.14 -12.46 -22.62
N GLN A 37 11.15 -11.74 -22.13
CA GLN A 37 12.05 -12.23 -21.09
C GLN A 37 11.62 -11.67 -19.72
N LEU A 38 11.53 -12.54 -18.73
CA LEU A 38 11.27 -12.16 -17.34
C LEU A 38 12.57 -11.77 -16.64
N LEU A 39 12.55 -10.67 -15.94
CA LEU A 39 13.66 -10.13 -15.17
C LEU A 39 13.19 -9.83 -13.76
N GLN A 40 13.95 -10.21 -12.74
CA GLN A 40 13.63 -9.88 -11.36
C GLN A 40 13.88 -8.40 -11.09
N ILE A 41 12.90 -7.71 -10.48
CA ILE A 41 12.97 -6.25 -10.27
C ILE A 41 14.07 -5.89 -9.26
N PHE A 42 14.22 -6.66 -8.18
CA PHE A 42 15.12 -6.33 -7.06
C PHE A 42 16.44 -7.14 -7.04
N SER A 43 16.74 -7.90 -8.07
CA SER A 43 18.02 -8.63 -8.16
C SER A 43 19.01 -7.88 -9.06
N LYS A 44 20.22 -7.69 -8.56
CA LYS A 44 21.33 -7.15 -9.38
C LYS A 44 21.74 -8.07 -10.52
N ASN A 45 21.48 -9.37 -10.41
CA ASN A 45 21.95 -10.41 -11.34
C ASN A 45 20.85 -11.00 -12.22
N SER A 46 19.63 -10.43 -12.22
CA SER A 46 18.47 -10.95 -12.96
C SER A 46 18.18 -12.45 -12.72
N ASP A 47 18.55 -12.95 -11.53
CA ASP A 47 18.37 -14.34 -11.17
C ASP A 47 16.93 -14.63 -10.78
N ILE A 48 16.16 -15.12 -11.75
CA ILE A 48 14.77 -15.51 -11.58
C ILE A 48 14.61 -16.66 -10.56
N GLU A 49 15.58 -17.57 -10.47
CA GLU A 49 15.53 -18.69 -9.52
C GLU A 49 15.43 -18.23 -8.08
N SER A 50 16.02 -17.09 -7.72
CA SER A 50 15.91 -16.53 -6.39
C SER A 50 14.46 -16.15 -6.02
N SER A 51 13.62 -15.84 -6.99
CA SER A 51 12.20 -15.53 -6.77
C SER A 51 11.34 -16.74 -6.38
N ASN A 52 11.84 -17.97 -6.64
CA ASN A 52 11.16 -19.24 -6.33
C ASN A 52 11.34 -19.69 -4.86
N GLN A 53 12.16 -18.99 -4.09
CA GLN A 53 12.35 -19.31 -2.68
C GLN A 53 11.05 -19.19 -1.88
N ALA A 54 11.00 -19.87 -0.72
CA ALA A 54 9.86 -19.81 0.17
C ALA A 54 9.56 -18.37 0.60
N ARG A 55 8.27 -18.02 0.74
CA ARG A 55 7.84 -16.67 1.11
C ARG A 55 8.55 -16.13 2.36
N GLN A 56 8.80 -17.00 3.33
CA GLN A 56 9.43 -16.65 4.59
C GLN A 56 10.91 -16.25 4.47
N SER A 57 11.55 -16.56 3.32
CA SER A 57 12.93 -16.16 3.03
C SER A 57 13.07 -14.70 2.64
N PHE A 58 11.95 -14.03 2.36
CA PHE A 58 11.94 -12.63 1.95
C PHE A 58 11.45 -11.71 3.06
N PRO A 59 11.94 -10.47 3.13
CA PRO A 59 11.39 -9.46 4.02
C PRO A 59 9.91 -9.21 3.76
N MET A 60 9.18 -8.85 4.80
CA MET A 60 7.82 -8.34 4.64
C MET A 60 7.85 -7.04 3.84
N THR A 61 6.96 -6.93 2.86
CA THR A 61 6.79 -5.73 2.05
C THR A 61 5.39 -5.17 2.18
N TYR A 62 5.27 -3.87 1.96
CA TYR A 62 4.04 -3.13 2.13
C TYR A 62 3.73 -2.37 0.86
N ALA A 63 2.45 -2.34 0.50
CA ALA A 63 1.96 -1.53 -0.62
C ALA A 63 1.29 -0.26 -0.08
N PRO A 64 1.62 0.92 -0.60
CA PRO A 64 0.82 2.12 -0.40
C PRO A 64 -0.59 1.89 -0.91
N ASN A 65 -1.60 2.38 -0.17
CA ASN A 65 -3.00 2.13 -0.52
C ASN A 65 -3.84 3.41 -0.63
N GLY A 66 -3.21 4.58 -0.54
CA GLY A 66 -3.91 5.86 -0.75
C GLY A 66 -5.02 6.20 0.25
N TYR A 67 -5.20 5.39 1.30
CA TYR A 67 -6.31 5.59 2.24
C TYR A 67 -6.16 6.86 3.06
N VAL A 68 -4.95 7.16 3.52
CA VAL A 68 -4.61 8.44 4.16
C VAL A 68 -3.15 8.78 3.90
N ASP A 69 -2.91 9.98 3.37
CA ASP A 69 -1.60 10.61 3.27
C ASP A 69 -1.66 11.94 4.02
N ILE A 70 -0.69 12.19 4.91
CA ILE A 70 -0.56 13.43 5.66
C ILE A 70 0.82 14.00 5.39
N VAL A 71 0.88 15.27 5.04
CA VAL A 71 2.11 15.94 4.62
C VAL A 71 2.26 17.25 5.39
N ARG A 72 3.46 17.57 5.88
CA ARG A 72 3.72 18.89 6.45
C ARG A 72 3.67 19.95 5.35
N THR A 73 2.95 21.02 5.60
CA THR A 73 2.73 22.12 4.62
C THR A 73 4.03 22.72 4.08
N GLN A 74 5.10 22.66 4.86
CA GLN A 74 6.43 23.12 4.42
C GLN A 74 6.96 22.33 3.22
N LEU A 75 6.70 21.03 3.13
CA LEU A 75 7.10 20.23 1.97
C LEU A 75 6.35 20.67 0.71
N ILE A 76 5.05 20.91 0.83
CA ILE A 76 4.21 21.36 -0.29
C ILE A 76 4.71 22.71 -0.84
N LYS A 77 5.08 23.63 0.05
CA LYS A 77 5.67 24.92 -0.35
C LYS A 77 6.98 24.76 -1.15
N ASN A 78 7.69 23.68 -0.93
CA ASN A 78 8.94 23.34 -1.62
C ASN A 78 8.72 22.40 -2.82
N ASN A 79 7.47 22.17 -3.27
CA ASN A 79 7.10 21.22 -4.32
C ASN A 79 7.55 19.77 -4.03
N ILE A 80 7.61 19.39 -2.75
CA ILE A 80 7.95 18.02 -2.31
C ILE A 80 6.68 17.38 -1.75
N LEU A 81 6.34 16.16 -2.21
CA LEU A 81 5.14 15.48 -1.74
C LEU A 81 5.38 14.72 -0.43
N HIS A 82 6.42 13.91 -0.33
CA HIS A 82 6.62 13.05 0.85
C HIS A 82 7.86 13.40 1.69
N GLY A 83 8.94 13.88 1.05
CA GLY A 83 10.23 14.11 1.71
C GLY A 83 10.98 12.79 1.99
N ASP A 84 12.06 12.88 2.77
CA ASP A 84 13.00 11.78 2.98
C ASP A 84 12.68 10.93 4.22
N ASN A 85 11.77 11.38 5.07
CA ASN A 85 11.44 10.72 6.32
C ASN A 85 9.92 10.50 6.43
N VAL A 86 9.46 9.36 5.86
CA VAL A 86 8.05 9.03 5.70
C VAL A 86 7.62 7.97 6.71
N TYR A 87 6.60 8.25 7.50
CA TYR A 87 6.00 7.28 8.41
C TYR A 87 5.04 6.35 7.67
N GLY A 88 5.28 5.03 7.75
CA GLY A 88 4.37 4.02 7.24
C GLY A 88 3.24 3.73 8.22
N PHE A 89 2.02 4.19 7.92
CA PHE A 89 0.84 3.94 8.75
C PHE A 89 0.14 2.65 8.30
N LEU A 90 0.28 1.60 9.10
CA LEU A 90 -0.27 0.28 8.76
C LEU A 90 -1.80 0.26 8.90
N THR A 91 -2.46 -0.16 7.83
CA THR A 91 -3.91 -0.38 7.76
C THR A 91 -4.22 -1.82 7.36
N LYS A 92 -5.48 -2.21 7.44
CA LYS A 92 -5.98 -3.37 6.68
C LYS A 92 -5.92 -3.06 5.17
N ILE A 93 -6.08 -4.09 4.36
CA ILE A 93 -6.27 -3.90 2.91
C ILE A 93 -7.48 -2.98 2.71
N VAL A 94 -7.28 -1.96 1.89
CA VAL A 94 -8.33 -1.06 1.42
C VAL A 94 -8.54 -1.39 -0.05
N TYR A 95 -9.79 -1.59 -0.44
CA TYR A 95 -10.15 -1.81 -1.83
C TYR A 95 -10.45 -0.47 -2.47
N ASP A 96 -9.85 -0.21 -3.61
CA ASP A 96 -10.15 0.92 -4.48
C ASP A 96 -11.10 0.46 -5.58
N ILE A 97 -11.87 1.36 -6.16
CA ILE A 97 -12.80 1.07 -7.24
C ILE A 97 -12.30 1.80 -8.49
N ASP A 98 -11.46 1.11 -9.25
CA ASP A 98 -10.92 1.63 -10.50
C ASP A 98 -11.58 0.99 -11.73
N THR A 99 -12.19 -0.18 -11.56
CA THR A 99 -12.80 -0.98 -12.62
C THR A 99 -14.19 -1.48 -12.24
N ASP A 100 -14.97 -1.93 -13.24
CA ASP A 100 -16.27 -2.57 -13.01
C ASP A 100 -16.13 -3.88 -12.22
N GLU A 101 -15.01 -4.58 -12.36
CA GLU A 101 -14.71 -5.79 -11.61
C GLU A 101 -14.52 -5.47 -10.13
N ASP A 102 -13.82 -4.39 -9.79
CA ASP A 102 -13.64 -3.94 -8.41
C ASP A 102 -14.98 -3.57 -7.79
N PHE A 103 -15.82 -2.85 -8.54
CA PHE A 103 -17.16 -2.49 -8.11
C PHE A 103 -18.01 -3.73 -7.78
N ASN A 104 -18.03 -4.72 -8.67
CA ASN A 104 -18.77 -5.97 -8.46
C ASN A 104 -18.25 -6.73 -7.24
N LEU A 105 -16.93 -6.76 -7.03
CA LEU A 105 -16.30 -7.38 -5.87
C LEU A 105 -16.74 -6.72 -4.56
N ILE A 106 -16.71 -5.39 -4.52
CA ILE A 106 -17.11 -4.62 -3.34
C ILE A 106 -18.61 -4.78 -3.08
N GLU A 107 -19.44 -4.73 -4.13
CA GLU A 107 -20.88 -4.96 -4.00
C GLU A 107 -21.18 -6.34 -3.41
N TYR A 108 -20.49 -7.39 -3.92
CA TYR A 108 -20.61 -8.73 -3.35
C TYR A 108 -20.19 -8.79 -1.89
N TYR A 109 -19.08 -8.11 -1.54
CA TYR A 109 -18.60 -8.06 -0.17
C TYR A 109 -19.58 -7.37 0.79
N LEU A 110 -20.19 -6.26 0.37
CA LEU A 110 -21.19 -5.54 1.15
C LEU A 110 -22.50 -6.36 1.31
N LYS A 111 -22.92 -7.07 0.27
CA LYS A 111 -24.07 -7.99 0.35
C LYS A 111 -23.84 -9.12 1.36
N LYS A 112 -22.61 -9.58 1.53
CA LYS A 112 -22.23 -10.61 2.51
C LYS A 112 -22.05 -10.08 3.93
N ASN A 113 -21.86 -8.76 4.09
CA ASN A 113 -21.63 -8.10 5.38
C ASN A 113 -22.57 -6.89 5.52
N PRO A 114 -23.89 -7.12 5.73
CA PRO A 114 -24.88 -6.04 5.75
C PRO A 114 -24.62 -4.97 6.82
N GLU A 115 -23.97 -5.34 7.92
CA GLU A 115 -23.58 -4.45 9.00
C GLU A 115 -22.58 -3.36 8.57
N LEU A 116 -21.79 -3.62 7.52
CA LEU A 116 -20.88 -2.62 6.94
C LEU A 116 -21.66 -1.62 6.08
N SER A 117 -22.63 -2.12 5.33
CA SER A 117 -23.50 -1.27 4.51
C SER A 117 -24.32 -0.30 5.37
N ALA A 118 -24.87 -0.76 6.50
CA ALA A 118 -25.63 0.10 7.43
C ALA A 118 -24.79 1.27 7.97
N ARG A 119 -23.48 1.03 8.25
CA ARG A 119 -22.57 2.05 8.79
C ARG A 119 -22.16 3.13 7.79
N LEU A 120 -22.39 2.95 6.50
CA LEU A 120 -22.06 3.95 5.47
C LEU A 120 -23.09 5.08 5.40
N PHE A 121 -24.28 4.89 6.00
CA PHE A 121 -25.41 5.81 5.91
C PHE A 121 -25.87 6.33 7.29
N GLU A 122 -25.10 6.05 8.35
CA GLU A 122 -25.24 6.68 9.68
C GLU A 122 -24.30 7.90 9.81
#